data_65baaee024821e260f720f4dcc66113c
#
_entry.id   65baaee024821e260f720f4dcc66113c
#
_cell.length_a   1.000
_cell.length_b   1.000
_cell.length_c   1.000
_cell.angle_alpha   90.00
_cell.angle_beta   90.00
_cell.angle_gamma   90.00
#
_symmetry.space_group_name_H-M   'P 1'
#
loop_
_entity.id
_entity.type
_entity.pdbx_description
1 polymer ?
#
loop_
_entity_poly.entity_id
_entity_poly.type
_entity_poly.pdbx_seq_one_letter_code
_entity_poly.pdbx_strand_id
1 'polypeptide(L)'
;MMNAQDIKNGTCIRMDGRLYFCVEFLHVKPGKGNTFMRTKLKDVVDGRVIERRFNIGEKLEDVRVERRPYQYLYADGGDDIFMNNETFEQVPINKELVTGSAYMKEGDTVEVVSDASTDTVLFAEMPVKTTLKVTYTEPGLKGDTATNTLKPATVETGATVRVPLFINEGELIEVDTRTGDYTGRVKA
;
A
#
# COMPACT_ATOMS: atom_id res chain seq x y z
N MET A 1 24.25 5.57 -5.44
CA MET A 1 23.92 6.62 -6.45
C MET A 1 23.81 6.00 -7.83
N MET A 2 22.70 6.23 -8.49
CA MET A 2 22.44 5.79 -9.87
C MET A 2 22.32 6.97 -10.81
N ASN A 3 22.43 6.75 -12.11
CA ASN A 3 22.10 7.77 -13.09
C ASN A 3 20.58 7.74 -13.37
N ALA A 4 20.00 8.92 -13.60
CA ALA A 4 18.57 9.00 -13.88
C ALA A 4 18.12 8.16 -15.09
N GLN A 5 18.98 7.99 -16.08
CA GLN A 5 18.71 7.16 -17.25
C GLN A 5 18.58 5.66 -16.96
N ASP A 6 19.04 5.22 -15.80
CA ASP A 6 19.00 3.81 -15.38
C ASP A 6 17.74 3.50 -14.54
N ILE A 7 16.89 4.50 -14.30
CA ILE A 7 15.65 4.32 -13.53
C ILE A 7 14.68 3.38 -14.25
N LYS A 8 14.04 2.49 -13.51
CA LYS A 8 13.05 1.53 -13.99
C LYS A 8 11.88 1.45 -13.03
N ASN A 9 10.79 0.85 -13.47
CA ASN A 9 9.67 0.55 -12.59
C ASN A 9 10.14 -0.30 -11.41
N GLY A 10 9.73 0.09 -10.20
CA GLY A 10 10.16 -0.56 -8.97
C GLY A 10 11.47 -0.02 -8.37
N THR A 11 12.17 0.86 -9.08
CA THR A 11 13.34 1.53 -8.50
C THR A 11 12.92 2.40 -7.33
N CYS A 12 13.58 2.23 -6.18
CA CYS A 12 13.37 3.07 -5.00
C CYS A 12 14.44 4.16 -4.97
N ILE A 13 14.03 5.40 -4.85
CA ILE A 13 14.93 6.55 -4.71
C ILE A 13 14.57 7.37 -3.48
N ARG A 14 15.59 8.00 -2.90
CA ARG A 14 15.42 9.01 -1.85
C ARG A 14 15.52 10.40 -2.48
N MET A 15 14.54 11.24 -2.23
CA MET A 15 14.50 12.60 -2.72
C MET A 15 13.83 13.49 -1.68
N ASP A 16 14.48 14.61 -1.32
CA ASP A 16 13.97 15.55 -0.32
C ASP A 16 13.57 14.90 1.02
N GLY A 17 14.35 13.89 1.45
CA GLY A 17 14.12 13.15 2.70
C GLY A 17 12.98 12.13 2.63
N ARG A 18 12.35 11.95 1.48
CA ARG A 18 11.25 10.99 1.27
C ARG A 18 11.66 9.88 0.33
N LEU A 19 11.02 8.75 0.47
CA LEU A 19 11.23 7.58 -0.40
C LEU A 19 10.12 7.50 -1.44
N TYR A 20 10.53 7.22 -2.67
CA TYR A 20 9.63 7.06 -3.80
C TYR A 20 9.93 5.79 -4.58
N PHE A 21 8.89 5.11 -5.04
CA PHE A 21 9.03 4.07 -6.07
C PHE A 21 8.69 4.64 -7.44
N CYS A 22 9.52 4.36 -8.41
CA CYS A 22 9.20 4.64 -9.81
C CYS A 22 8.11 3.66 -10.28
N VAL A 23 6.96 4.19 -10.67
CA VAL A 23 5.82 3.41 -11.18
C VAL A 23 5.67 3.51 -12.68
N GLU A 24 6.25 4.54 -13.30
CA GLU A 24 6.27 4.74 -14.75
C GLU A 24 7.50 5.57 -15.12
N PHE A 25 8.16 5.20 -16.21
CA PHE A 25 9.28 5.99 -16.75
C PHE A 25 9.20 6.05 -18.27
N LEU A 26 9.67 7.17 -18.82
CA LEU A 26 9.75 7.39 -20.24
C LEU A 26 11.03 8.18 -20.57
N HIS A 27 11.81 7.65 -21.50
CA HIS A 27 12.97 8.33 -22.05
C HIS A 27 12.52 9.24 -23.21
N VAL A 28 12.53 10.54 -22.99
CA VAL A 28 12.07 11.53 -23.98
C VAL A 28 13.24 12.14 -24.72
N LYS A 29 13.24 11.96 -26.04
CA LYS A 29 14.21 12.58 -26.96
C LYS A 29 13.47 13.63 -27.78
N PRO A 30 13.43 14.89 -27.34
CA PRO A 30 12.75 15.94 -28.09
C PRO A 30 13.50 16.26 -29.39
N GLY A 31 12.80 16.72 -30.39
CA GLY A 31 13.42 17.15 -31.66
C GLY A 31 14.32 18.38 -31.53
N LYS A 32 14.06 19.20 -30.49
CA LYS A 32 14.90 20.31 -30.05
C LYS A 32 15.01 20.27 -28.53
N GLY A 33 16.22 20.38 -27.99
CA GLY A 33 16.50 20.37 -26.56
C GLY A 33 17.14 19.07 -26.07
N ASN A 34 17.44 19.04 -24.78
CA ASN A 34 18.14 17.93 -24.16
C ASN A 34 17.21 16.75 -23.89
N THR A 35 17.74 15.55 -24.06
CA THR A 35 17.06 14.32 -23.65
C THR A 35 16.86 14.28 -22.14
N PHE A 36 15.70 13.84 -21.69
CA PHE A 36 15.37 13.72 -20.28
C PHE A 36 14.57 12.46 -19.97
N MET A 37 14.55 12.07 -18.70
CA MET A 37 13.69 11.02 -18.16
C MET A 37 12.46 11.66 -17.55
N ARG A 38 11.28 11.28 -18.01
CA ARG A 38 10.01 11.62 -17.37
C ARG A 38 9.57 10.43 -16.54
N THR A 39 9.30 10.67 -15.25
CA THR A 39 8.96 9.61 -14.31
C THR A 39 7.70 9.93 -13.55
N LYS A 40 6.95 8.90 -13.18
CA LYS A 40 5.94 8.97 -12.13
C LYS A 40 6.49 8.26 -10.90
N LEU A 41 6.52 8.96 -9.81
CA LEU A 41 7.08 8.52 -8.54
C LEU A 41 5.97 8.44 -7.51
N LYS A 42 5.81 7.27 -6.90
CA LYS A 42 4.85 7.04 -5.83
C LYS A 42 5.54 7.17 -4.48
N ASP A 43 5.05 8.10 -3.66
CA ASP A 43 5.52 8.25 -2.28
C ASP A 43 5.16 6.99 -1.47
N VAL A 44 6.13 6.51 -0.72
CA VAL A 44 5.99 5.29 0.08
C VAL A 44 5.03 5.47 1.25
N VAL A 45 4.99 6.66 1.85
CA VAL A 45 4.21 6.92 3.07
C VAL A 45 2.74 7.24 2.74
N ASP A 46 2.51 8.22 1.87
CA ASP A 46 1.15 8.71 1.60
C ASP A 46 0.53 8.17 0.29
N GLY A 47 1.31 7.45 -0.50
CA GLY A 47 0.86 6.85 -1.75
C GLY A 47 0.64 7.83 -2.90
N ARG A 48 0.91 9.11 -2.71
CA ARG A 48 0.77 10.12 -3.77
C ARG A 48 1.73 9.85 -4.91
N VAL A 49 1.24 10.04 -6.11
CA VAL A 49 2.05 9.94 -7.32
C VAL A 49 2.37 11.33 -7.81
N ILE A 50 3.66 11.63 -7.95
CA ILE A 50 4.15 12.87 -8.53
C ILE A 50 4.85 12.59 -9.85
N GLU A 51 4.77 13.54 -10.77
CA GLU A 51 5.56 13.51 -12.00
C GLU A 51 6.85 14.29 -11.78
N ARG A 52 7.97 13.68 -12.13
CA ARG A 52 9.29 14.31 -12.05
C ARG A 52 10.09 14.09 -13.32
N ARG A 53 10.77 15.12 -13.78
CA ARG A 53 11.73 15.07 -14.89
C ARG A 53 13.14 15.11 -14.34
N PHE A 54 13.99 14.24 -14.88
CA PHE A 54 15.41 14.20 -14.57
C PHE A 54 16.22 14.36 -15.84
N ASN A 55 17.26 15.14 -15.79
CA ASN A 55 18.20 15.26 -16.89
C ASN A 55 19.02 13.99 -17.05
N ILE A 56 19.40 13.66 -18.27
CA ILE A 56 20.32 12.55 -18.51
C ILE A 56 21.64 12.80 -17.78
N GLY A 57 22.11 11.79 -17.06
CA GLY A 57 23.33 11.91 -16.22
C GLY A 57 23.13 12.52 -14.84
N GLU A 58 21.92 13.02 -14.52
CA GLU A 58 21.60 13.44 -13.16
C GLU A 58 21.75 12.27 -12.19
N LYS A 59 22.36 12.52 -11.05
CA LYS A 59 22.56 11.48 -10.02
C LYS A 59 21.38 11.43 -9.07
N LEU A 60 20.90 10.23 -8.85
CA LEU A 60 19.81 9.95 -7.91
C LEU A 60 20.32 9.06 -6.78
N GLU A 61 19.83 9.31 -5.58
CA GLU A 61 20.08 8.43 -4.45
C GLU A 61 19.14 7.23 -4.54
N ASP A 62 19.65 6.12 -5.05
CA ASP A 62 18.92 4.85 -5.09
C ASP A 62 19.03 4.14 -3.74
N VAL A 63 17.94 3.50 -3.34
CA VAL A 63 17.86 2.71 -2.13
C VAL A 63 17.59 1.27 -2.51
N ARG A 64 18.54 0.40 -2.21
CA ARG A 64 18.37 -1.04 -2.41
C ARG A 64 17.47 -1.59 -1.31
N VAL A 65 16.33 -2.17 -1.69
CA VAL A 65 15.35 -2.68 -0.75
C VAL A 65 15.34 -4.20 -0.72
N GLU A 66 15.11 -4.75 0.46
CA GLU A 66 14.79 -6.15 0.68
C GLU A 66 13.35 -6.27 1.18
N ARG A 67 12.65 -7.30 0.71
CA ARG A 67 11.27 -7.60 1.08
C ARG A 67 11.21 -8.95 1.77
N ARG A 68 10.61 -8.98 2.97
CA ARG A 68 10.49 -10.21 3.75
C ARG A 68 9.09 -10.33 4.35
N PRO A 69 8.53 -11.56 4.42
CA PRO A 69 7.24 -11.78 5.05
C PRO A 69 7.37 -11.72 6.58
N TYR A 70 6.49 -10.94 7.20
CA TYR A 70 6.31 -10.87 8.64
C TYR A 70 4.86 -11.15 8.98
N GLN A 71 4.60 -11.55 10.20
CA GLN A 71 3.27 -11.78 10.73
C GLN A 71 2.85 -10.62 11.62
N TYR A 72 1.66 -10.08 11.40
CA TYR A 72 1.08 -9.08 12.28
C TYR A 72 0.63 -9.74 13.60
N LEU A 73 1.01 -9.16 14.72
CA LEU A 73 0.66 -9.65 16.05
C LEU A 73 -0.43 -8.79 16.68
N TYR A 74 -0.15 -7.53 16.97
CA TYR A 74 -1.08 -6.62 17.65
C TYR A 74 -0.67 -5.15 17.46
N ALA A 75 -1.61 -4.26 17.77
CA ALA A 75 -1.34 -2.83 17.82
C ALA A 75 -0.90 -2.41 19.22
N ASP A 76 0.09 -1.54 19.28
CA ASP A 76 0.57 -0.92 20.53
C ASP A 76 0.74 0.58 20.34
N GLY A 77 -0.25 1.33 20.81
CA GLY A 77 -0.28 2.78 20.60
C GLY A 77 -0.33 3.16 19.12
N GLY A 78 0.64 3.96 18.67
CA GLY A 78 0.76 4.37 17.27
C GLY A 78 1.49 3.37 16.37
N ASP A 79 1.93 2.23 16.91
CA ASP A 79 2.69 1.22 16.20
C ASP A 79 1.89 -0.07 16.01
N ASP A 80 2.16 -0.75 14.92
CA ASP A 80 1.78 -2.14 14.70
C ASP A 80 2.99 -3.03 14.97
N ILE A 81 2.79 -4.12 15.71
CA ILE A 81 3.85 -5.06 16.07
C ILE A 81 3.83 -6.26 15.14
N PHE A 82 4.97 -6.54 14.54
CA PHE A 82 5.15 -7.64 13.60
C PHE A 82 6.23 -8.60 14.08
N MET A 83 6.13 -9.85 13.67
CA MET A 83 7.13 -10.88 13.97
C MET A 83 7.72 -11.42 12.68
N ASN A 84 9.04 -11.44 12.60
CA ASN A 84 9.75 -12.11 11.50
C ASN A 84 9.48 -13.61 11.57
N ASN A 85 8.98 -14.21 10.49
CA ASN A 85 8.64 -15.63 10.46
C ASN A 85 9.84 -16.58 10.55
N GLU A 86 11.04 -16.07 10.28
CA GLU A 86 12.29 -16.87 10.32
C GLU A 86 13.01 -16.74 11.66
N THR A 87 13.16 -15.50 12.15
CA THR A 87 13.95 -15.21 13.36
C THR A 87 13.12 -15.11 14.62
N PHE A 88 11.79 -14.98 14.49
CA PHE A 88 10.81 -14.72 15.57
C PHE A 88 11.04 -13.40 16.32
N GLU A 89 11.88 -12.53 15.80
CA GLU A 89 12.05 -11.19 16.33
C GLU A 89 10.81 -10.33 16.08
N GLN A 90 10.42 -9.59 17.11
CA GLN A 90 9.31 -8.66 17.01
C GLN A 90 9.84 -7.25 16.73
N VAL A 91 9.19 -6.56 15.81
CA VAL A 91 9.54 -5.20 15.45
C VAL A 91 8.30 -4.30 15.47
N PRO A 92 8.39 -3.10 16.06
CA PRO A 92 7.35 -2.09 15.95
C PRO A 92 7.52 -1.31 14.64
N ILE A 93 6.42 -1.09 13.94
CA ILE A 93 6.39 -0.24 12.75
C ILE A 93 5.25 0.76 12.94
N ASN A 94 5.53 2.06 12.76
CA ASN A 94 4.51 3.09 12.86
C ASN A 94 3.38 2.81 11.86
N LYS A 95 2.13 2.92 12.30
CA LYS A 95 0.94 2.64 11.46
C LYS A 95 0.90 3.45 10.18
N GLU A 96 1.45 4.66 10.17
CA GLU A 96 1.53 5.49 8.97
C GLU A 96 2.41 4.88 7.87
N LEU A 97 3.35 4.02 8.26
CA LEU A 97 4.24 3.29 7.34
C LEU A 97 3.68 1.93 6.93
N VAL A 98 2.50 1.55 7.38
CA VAL A 98 1.88 0.26 7.06
C VAL A 98 0.70 0.47 6.12
N THR A 99 0.87 0.12 4.85
CA THR A 99 -0.21 0.19 3.87
C THR A 99 -1.26 -0.88 4.18
N GLY A 100 -2.49 -0.45 4.39
CA GLY A 100 -3.61 -1.34 4.72
C GLY A 100 -3.73 -1.66 6.21
N SER A 101 -3.07 -0.93 7.09
CA SER A 101 -3.11 -1.15 8.56
C SER A 101 -4.54 -1.28 9.11
N ALA A 102 -5.49 -0.48 8.61
CA ALA A 102 -6.88 -0.51 9.05
C ALA A 102 -7.62 -1.83 8.73
N TYR A 103 -7.11 -2.63 7.81
CA TYR A 103 -7.71 -3.87 7.33
C TYR A 103 -6.96 -5.12 7.78
N MET A 104 -6.02 -4.96 8.66
CA MET A 104 -5.11 -6.01 9.12
C MET A 104 -5.65 -6.70 10.35
N LYS A 105 -5.58 -8.02 10.36
CA LYS A 105 -5.98 -8.89 11.48
C LYS A 105 -4.77 -9.59 12.06
N GLU A 106 -4.84 -9.93 13.34
CA GLU A 106 -3.84 -10.81 13.97
C GLU A 106 -3.61 -12.07 13.14
N GLY A 107 -2.35 -12.37 12.90
CA GLY A 107 -1.94 -13.50 12.09
C GLY A 107 -1.79 -13.23 10.60
N ASP A 108 -2.23 -12.07 10.11
CA ASP A 108 -2.05 -11.71 8.70
C ASP A 108 -0.56 -11.59 8.36
N THR A 109 -0.20 -12.08 7.18
CA THR A 109 1.15 -11.90 6.63
C THR A 109 1.24 -10.58 5.90
N VAL A 110 2.26 -9.82 6.23
CA VAL A 110 2.61 -8.56 5.56
C VAL A 110 4.01 -8.65 4.97
N GLU A 111 4.27 -7.86 3.98
CA GLU A 111 5.62 -7.72 3.41
C GLU A 111 6.29 -6.51 4.05
N VAL A 112 7.36 -6.75 4.79
CA VAL A 112 8.18 -5.69 5.38
C VAL A 112 9.32 -5.37 4.43
N VAL A 113 9.45 -4.09 4.10
CA VAL A 113 10.46 -3.57 3.18
C VAL A 113 11.52 -2.83 3.98
N SER A 114 12.76 -3.26 3.83
CA SER A 114 13.91 -2.71 4.55
C SER A 114 14.97 -2.20 3.58
N ASP A 115 15.75 -1.22 4.03
CA ASP A 115 16.97 -0.80 3.34
C ASP A 115 18.02 -1.90 3.50
N ALA A 116 18.43 -2.52 2.40
CA ALA A 116 19.37 -3.63 2.41
C ALA A 116 20.77 -3.26 2.91
N SER A 117 21.15 -1.98 2.82
CA SER A 117 22.46 -1.50 3.23
C SER A 117 22.57 -1.26 4.74
N THR A 118 21.47 -0.89 5.38
CA THR A 118 21.42 -0.51 6.81
C THR A 118 20.58 -1.46 7.65
N ASP A 119 19.86 -2.39 7.03
CA ASP A 119 18.87 -3.27 7.65
C ASP A 119 17.76 -2.50 8.40
N THR A 120 17.50 -1.26 7.99
CA THR A 120 16.47 -0.41 8.58
C THR A 120 15.13 -0.65 7.91
N VAL A 121 14.08 -0.89 8.70
CA VAL A 121 12.71 -1.00 8.18
C VAL A 121 12.26 0.34 7.62
N LEU A 122 11.78 0.33 6.39
CA LEU A 122 11.29 1.51 5.70
C LEU A 122 9.77 1.61 5.77
N PHE A 123 9.06 0.52 5.49
CA PHE A 123 7.59 0.43 5.54
C PHE A 123 7.13 -1.03 5.46
N ALA A 124 5.83 -1.24 5.60
CA ALA A 124 5.21 -2.55 5.40
C ALA A 124 3.95 -2.43 4.54
N GLU A 125 3.63 -3.49 3.83
CA GLU A 125 2.47 -3.56 2.96
C GLU A 125 1.68 -4.84 3.21
N MET A 126 0.36 -4.69 3.36
CA MET A 126 -0.54 -5.82 3.26
C MET A 126 -0.63 -6.32 1.81
N PRO A 127 -1.03 -7.60 1.60
CA PRO A 127 -1.49 -8.03 0.29
C PRO A 127 -2.54 -7.06 -0.25
N VAL A 128 -2.56 -6.86 -1.56
CA VAL A 128 -3.47 -5.91 -2.23
C VAL A 128 -4.93 -6.15 -1.87
N LYS A 129 -5.30 -7.41 -1.67
CA LYS A 129 -6.66 -7.82 -1.32
C LYS A 129 -6.66 -8.63 -0.05
N THR A 130 -7.68 -8.40 0.78
CA THR A 130 -7.92 -9.18 2.00
C THR A 130 -9.40 -9.50 2.14
N THR A 131 -9.70 -10.59 2.84
CA THR A 131 -11.07 -11.00 3.16
C THR A 131 -11.41 -10.58 4.58
N LEU A 132 -12.51 -9.86 4.73
CA LEU A 132 -12.98 -9.36 6.02
C LEU A 132 -14.45 -9.70 6.22
N LYS A 133 -14.80 -10.02 7.47
CA LYS A 133 -16.18 -10.26 7.87
C LYS A 133 -16.87 -8.95 8.20
N VAL A 134 -18.07 -8.75 7.66
CA VAL A 134 -18.93 -7.63 8.04
C VAL A 134 -19.53 -7.89 9.41
N THR A 135 -19.24 -7.02 10.37
CA THR A 135 -19.74 -7.12 11.74
C THR A 135 -20.99 -6.31 11.99
N TYR A 136 -21.16 -5.22 11.24
CA TYR A 136 -22.35 -4.38 11.30
C TYR A 136 -22.60 -3.69 9.96
N THR A 137 -23.85 -3.70 9.53
CA THR A 137 -24.33 -2.86 8.43
C THR A 137 -25.84 -2.72 8.53
N GLU A 138 -26.35 -1.59 8.06
CA GLU A 138 -27.78 -1.38 7.97
C GLU A 138 -28.37 -2.18 6.81
N PRO A 139 -29.61 -2.71 6.92
CA PRO A 139 -30.27 -3.34 5.79
C PRO A 139 -30.51 -2.34 4.65
N GLY A 140 -30.29 -2.78 3.42
CA GLY A 140 -30.65 -2.00 2.24
C GLY A 140 -32.16 -1.78 2.18
N LEU A 141 -32.59 -0.53 1.90
CA LEU A 141 -34.01 -0.23 1.79
C LEU A 141 -34.59 -0.77 0.48
N LYS A 142 -35.78 -1.38 0.57
CA LYS A 142 -36.56 -1.76 -0.62
C LYS A 142 -36.97 -0.48 -1.36
N GLY A 143 -36.63 -0.39 -2.63
CA GLY A 143 -36.97 0.75 -3.49
C GLY A 143 -35.80 1.66 -3.83
N ASP A 144 -34.62 1.43 -3.29
CA ASP A 144 -33.38 2.05 -3.76
C ASP A 144 -33.05 1.49 -5.15
N THR A 145 -33.42 2.24 -6.17
CA THR A 145 -33.29 1.84 -7.57
C THR A 145 -31.95 2.24 -8.18
N ALA A 146 -31.08 2.93 -7.44
CA ALA A 146 -29.75 3.32 -7.92
C ALA A 146 -28.83 2.11 -7.97
N THR A 147 -28.44 1.71 -9.17
CA THR A 147 -27.62 0.53 -9.44
C THR A 147 -26.21 0.57 -8.85
N ASN A 148 -25.76 1.76 -8.42
CA ASN A 148 -24.40 1.97 -7.87
C ASN A 148 -24.44 2.58 -6.45
N THR A 149 -25.55 2.46 -5.74
CA THR A 149 -25.65 2.98 -4.36
C THR A 149 -24.90 2.06 -3.42
N LEU A 150 -24.02 2.64 -2.62
CA LEU A 150 -23.26 1.96 -1.58
C LEU A 150 -23.75 2.40 -0.20
N LYS A 151 -23.60 1.52 0.78
CA LYS A 151 -23.84 1.78 2.19
C LYS A 151 -22.59 1.50 3.02
N PRO A 152 -22.44 2.16 4.18
CA PRO A 152 -21.34 1.84 5.08
C PRO A 152 -21.54 0.49 5.75
N ALA A 153 -20.46 -0.27 5.87
CA ALA A 153 -20.39 -1.50 6.65
C ALA A 153 -19.15 -1.47 7.55
N THR A 154 -19.32 -1.89 8.79
CA THR A 154 -18.20 -2.07 9.71
C THR A 154 -17.69 -3.50 9.57
N VAL A 155 -16.40 -3.65 9.40
CA VAL A 155 -15.74 -4.95 9.29
C VAL A 155 -15.04 -5.33 10.59
N GLU A 156 -14.62 -6.59 10.70
CA GLU A 156 -14.06 -7.16 11.93
C GLU A 156 -12.83 -6.44 12.50
N THR A 157 -12.11 -5.67 11.69
CA THR A 157 -10.99 -4.83 12.14
C THR A 157 -11.42 -3.49 12.72
N GLY A 158 -12.70 -3.16 12.69
CA GLY A 158 -13.25 -1.87 13.10
C GLY A 158 -13.29 -0.82 12.01
N ALA A 159 -12.72 -1.11 10.84
CA ALA A 159 -12.76 -0.19 9.70
C ALA A 159 -14.15 -0.12 9.07
N THR A 160 -14.45 0.99 8.40
CA THR A 160 -15.67 1.16 7.61
C THR A 160 -15.36 1.01 6.13
N VAL A 161 -16.14 0.16 5.46
CA VAL A 161 -16.03 -0.10 4.02
C VAL A 161 -17.38 0.21 3.36
N ARG A 162 -17.37 0.89 2.21
CA ARG A 162 -18.56 1.12 1.42
C ARG A 162 -18.89 -0.13 0.61
N VAL A 163 -20.06 -0.70 0.84
CA VAL A 163 -20.48 -1.97 0.23
C VAL A 163 -21.80 -1.79 -0.53
N PRO A 164 -22.09 -2.66 -1.52
CA PRO A 164 -23.40 -2.72 -2.15
C PRO A 164 -24.52 -2.95 -1.14
N LEU A 165 -25.73 -2.50 -1.46
CA LEU A 165 -26.90 -2.60 -0.56
C LEU A 165 -27.29 -4.01 -0.18
N PHE A 166 -26.93 -5.02 -1.01
CA PHE A 166 -27.27 -6.43 -0.77
C PHE A 166 -26.36 -7.13 0.25
N ILE A 167 -25.29 -6.49 0.70
CA ILE A 167 -24.38 -7.06 1.71
C ILE A 167 -25.03 -7.01 3.09
N ASN A 168 -25.01 -8.13 3.80
CA ASN A 168 -25.54 -8.28 5.15
C ASN A 168 -24.47 -8.55 6.18
N GLU A 169 -24.83 -8.37 7.46
CA GLU A 169 -23.96 -8.77 8.58
C GLU A 169 -23.61 -10.25 8.48
N GLY A 170 -22.38 -10.57 8.86
CA GLY A 170 -21.85 -11.94 8.85
C GLY A 170 -21.28 -12.38 7.51
N GLU A 171 -21.51 -11.63 6.44
CA GLU A 171 -20.92 -11.95 5.13
C GLU A 171 -19.44 -11.62 5.06
N LEU A 172 -18.72 -12.42 4.27
CA LEU A 172 -17.32 -12.17 3.96
C LEU A 172 -17.22 -11.34 2.68
N ILE A 173 -16.41 -10.30 2.74
CA ILE A 173 -16.14 -9.42 1.61
C ILE A 173 -14.66 -9.34 1.32
N GLU A 174 -14.33 -9.13 0.06
CA GLU A 174 -12.96 -8.81 -0.37
C GLU A 174 -12.81 -7.31 -0.46
N VAL A 175 -11.71 -6.78 0.09
CA VAL A 175 -11.39 -5.36 0.14
C VAL A 175 -10.01 -5.13 -0.44
N ASP A 176 -9.88 -4.09 -1.27
CA ASP A 176 -8.57 -3.59 -1.70
C ASP A 176 -7.94 -2.81 -0.53
N THR A 177 -6.83 -3.31 -0.02
CA THR A 177 -6.17 -2.75 1.18
C THR A 177 -5.50 -1.40 0.94
N ARG A 178 -5.27 -1.03 -0.33
CA ARG A 178 -4.66 0.25 -0.69
C ARG A 178 -5.67 1.39 -0.72
N THR A 179 -6.89 1.10 -1.12
CA THR A 179 -7.96 2.10 -1.31
C THR A 179 -9.08 1.99 -0.28
N GLY A 180 -9.24 0.82 0.35
CA GLY A 180 -10.35 0.52 1.24
C GLY A 180 -11.66 0.18 0.51
N ASP A 181 -11.59 -0.06 -0.78
CA ASP A 181 -12.77 -0.33 -1.60
C ASP A 181 -13.19 -1.79 -1.56
N TYR A 182 -14.50 -2.02 -1.52
CA TYR A 182 -15.10 -3.33 -1.73
C TYR A 182 -14.82 -3.80 -3.16
N THR A 183 -14.37 -5.04 -3.31
CA THR A 183 -14.08 -5.63 -4.63
C THR A 183 -14.91 -6.87 -4.94
N GLY A 184 -15.57 -7.46 -3.96
CA GLY A 184 -16.42 -8.62 -4.20
C GLY A 184 -16.91 -9.31 -2.93
N ARG A 185 -17.87 -10.20 -3.09
CA ARG A 185 -18.28 -11.13 -2.04
C ARG A 185 -17.39 -12.36 -2.06
N VAL A 186 -17.12 -12.89 -0.88
CA VAL A 186 -16.38 -14.14 -0.73
C VAL A 186 -17.34 -15.19 -0.20
N LYS A 187 -17.41 -16.32 -0.88
CA LYS A 187 -18.18 -17.46 -0.40
C LYS A 187 -17.46 -18.12 0.77
N ALA A 188 -18.18 -18.34 1.81
CA ALA A 188 -17.68 -19.10 2.96
C ALA A 188 -17.45 -20.57 2.59
#